data_8750ee52ccb323111e8ac8baeec3197b
#
_entry.id   8750ee52ccb323111e8ac8baeec3197b
#
_cell.length_a   1.000
_cell.length_b   1.000
_cell.length_c   1.000
_cell.angle_alpha   90.00
_cell.angle_beta   90.00
_cell.angle_gamma   90.00
#
_symmetry.space_group_name_H-M   'P 1'
#
loop_
_entity.id
_entity.type
_entity.pdbx_description
1 polymer ?
#
loop_
_entity_poly.entity_id
_entity_poly.type
_entity_poly.pdbx_seq_one_letter_code
_entity_poly.pdbx_strand_id
1 'polypeptide(L)'
;VKKELADSIAPPTKDFSAAFTLKYGRVFDDFKKWANGQVRSLGNEEINPAEDISLIACYLSERLSKIPVGNDAASSYHKLMVGVLELIFYPNLTCPQVEREINEGRKRIDIVFDNSANEGFFWGVHQIRHIPAQYIMIECKNYGREVGNPEVDQLSGRFGANRGQVGLLLCRSVENFDRLLDRCRDFYRDKREIIIPLTDDDFHEILRARSENVSDRIEDRVLQDRARDIVMA
;
A
#
# COMPACT_ATOMS: atom_id res chain seq x y z
N VAL A 1 -44.42 -7.45 21.07
CA VAL A 1 -44.61 -6.81 22.39
C VAL A 1 -43.32 -6.05 22.83
N LYS A 2 -42.14 -6.68 22.93
CA LYS A 2 -40.90 -5.98 23.36
C LYS A 2 -40.42 -4.92 22.37
N LYS A 3 -40.53 -5.19 21.08
CA LYS A 3 -40.07 -4.27 19.99
C LYS A 3 -41.05 -3.05 19.93
N GLU A 4 -42.34 -3.30 19.96
CA GLU A 4 -43.35 -2.24 19.93
C GLU A 4 -43.27 -1.30 21.15
N LEU A 5 -42.95 -1.85 22.33
CA LEU A 5 -42.72 -1.06 23.53
C LEU A 5 -41.43 -0.23 23.42
N ALA A 6 -40.36 -0.82 22.90
CA ALA A 6 -39.12 -0.10 22.67
C ALA A 6 -39.29 1.03 21.65
N ASP A 7 -39.99 0.77 20.53
CA ASP A 7 -40.25 1.76 19.48
C ASP A 7 -41.21 2.89 19.97
N SER A 8 -42.06 2.63 20.98
CA SER A 8 -42.92 3.65 21.60
C SER A 8 -42.17 4.58 22.55
N ILE A 9 -41.15 4.06 23.25
CA ILE A 9 -40.35 4.83 24.22
C ILE A 9 -39.19 5.55 23.52
N ALA A 10 -38.58 4.91 22.53
CA ALA A 10 -37.46 5.41 21.77
C ALA A 10 -37.69 5.18 20.27
N PRO A 11 -38.55 5.96 19.60
CA PRO A 11 -38.85 5.78 18.19
C PRO A 11 -37.59 6.01 17.34
N PRO A 12 -37.27 5.12 16.36
CA PRO A 12 -36.07 5.22 15.56
C PRO A 12 -36.22 6.32 14.48
N THR A 13 -36.51 7.55 14.91
CA THR A 13 -36.60 8.72 14.03
C THR A 13 -35.38 9.63 14.18
N LYS A 14 -35.06 10.37 13.13
CA LYS A 14 -33.96 11.33 13.17
C LYS A 14 -34.20 12.43 14.23
N ASP A 15 -35.43 12.87 14.35
CA ASP A 15 -35.80 13.93 15.30
C ASP A 15 -35.64 13.47 16.75
N PHE A 16 -36.08 12.23 17.06
CA PHE A 16 -35.88 11.65 18.38
C PHE A 16 -34.38 11.48 18.67
N SER A 17 -33.62 10.94 17.73
CA SER A 17 -32.18 10.76 17.89
C SER A 17 -31.45 12.09 18.11
N ALA A 18 -31.79 13.12 17.35
CA ALA A 18 -31.22 14.45 17.51
C ALA A 18 -31.60 15.07 18.89
N ALA A 19 -32.86 15.02 19.28
CA ALA A 19 -33.33 15.52 20.57
C ALA A 19 -32.68 14.75 21.74
N PHE A 20 -32.56 13.43 21.63
CA PHE A 20 -31.93 12.57 22.64
C PHE A 20 -30.44 12.92 22.77
N THR A 21 -29.72 13.07 21.66
CA THR A 21 -28.29 13.41 21.65
C THR A 21 -28.05 14.78 22.29
N LEU A 22 -28.88 15.76 21.99
CA LEU A 22 -28.79 17.09 22.59
C LEU A 22 -29.06 17.05 24.10
N LYS A 23 -30.10 16.29 24.53
CA LYS A 23 -30.49 16.21 25.94
C LYS A 23 -29.51 15.39 26.78
N TYR A 24 -28.94 14.36 26.21
CA TYR A 24 -28.09 13.39 26.91
C TYR A 24 -26.68 13.32 26.35
N GLY A 25 -26.12 14.43 25.89
CA GLY A 25 -24.79 14.50 25.25
C GLY A 25 -23.68 13.84 26.09
N ARG A 26 -23.74 14.01 27.44
CA ARG A 26 -22.76 13.36 28.34
C ARG A 26 -22.81 11.84 28.29
N VAL A 27 -23.98 11.23 28.19
CA VAL A 27 -24.12 9.77 28.07
C VAL A 27 -23.47 9.27 26.76
N PHE A 28 -23.60 10.05 25.69
CA PHE A 28 -22.99 9.73 24.41
C PHE A 28 -21.47 9.89 24.46
N ASP A 29 -20.96 10.91 25.11
CA ASP A 29 -19.52 11.12 25.30
C ASP A 29 -18.90 10.07 26.21
N ASP A 30 -19.59 9.68 27.27
CA ASP A 30 -19.17 8.61 28.19
C ASP A 30 -19.19 7.26 27.48
N PHE A 31 -20.20 7.01 26.61
CA PHE A 31 -20.21 5.82 25.76
C PHE A 31 -19.05 5.81 24.77
N LYS A 32 -18.74 6.94 24.11
CA LYS A 32 -17.58 7.04 23.22
C LYS A 32 -16.27 6.78 23.95
N LYS A 33 -16.08 7.37 25.15
CA LYS A 33 -14.90 7.13 25.98
C LYS A 33 -14.78 5.66 26.38
N TRP A 34 -15.91 5.08 26.81
CA TRP A 34 -15.98 3.67 27.15
C TRP A 34 -15.69 2.79 25.92
N ALA A 35 -16.33 3.06 24.78
CA ALA A 35 -16.12 2.33 23.54
C ALA A 35 -14.68 2.46 23.04
N ASN A 36 -14.10 3.66 23.06
CA ASN A 36 -12.69 3.86 22.71
C ASN A 36 -11.72 3.18 23.68
N GLY A 37 -12.10 3.04 24.95
CA GLY A 37 -11.32 2.26 25.93
C GLY A 37 -11.51 0.75 25.81
N GLN A 38 -12.60 0.29 25.17
CA GLN A 38 -12.87 -1.13 24.92
C GLN A 38 -12.44 -1.56 23.50
N VAL A 39 -12.46 -0.64 22.56
CA VAL A 39 -11.86 -0.84 21.23
C VAL A 39 -10.36 -0.62 21.38
N ARG A 40 -9.71 -1.56 22.03
CA ARG A 40 -8.32 -1.84 21.76
C ARG A 40 -8.25 -2.07 20.26
N SER A 41 -7.43 -1.29 19.55
CA SER A 41 -7.07 -1.66 18.18
C SER A 41 -6.56 -3.10 18.26
N LEU A 42 -7.28 -4.03 17.64
CA LEU A 42 -6.82 -5.40 17.50
C LEU A 42 -5.44 -5.28 16.85
N GLY A 43 -4.39 -5.59 17.63
CA GLY A 43 -3.09 -5.80 17.04
C GLY A 43 -3.25 -6.93 16.02
N ASN A 44 -2.51 -6.88 14.93
CA ASN A 44 -2.49 -8.01 13.99
C ASN A 44 -2.26 -9.38 14.69
N GLU A 45 -1.75 -9.38 15.91
CA GLU A 45 -1.51 -10.54 16.78
C GLU A 45 -2.78 -11.11 17.44
N GLU A 46 -3.90 -10.38 17.48
CA GLU A 46 -5.13 -10.79 18.17
C GLU A 46 -6.21 -11.40 17.25
N ILE A 47 -6.01 -11.29 15.93
CA ILE A 47 -6.82 -11.97 14.91
C ILE A 47 -6.09 -13.27 14.58
N ASN A 48 -6.11 -14.30 15.36
CA ASN A 48 -5.25 -15.48 15.20
C ASN A 48 -4.29 -15.38 13.99
N PRO A 49 -3.26 -14.65 14.14
CA PRO A 49 -2.66 -13.86 13.05
C PRO A 49 -1.77 -14.72 12.18
N ALA A 50 -1.12 -15.71 12.79
CA ALA A 50 -0.11 -16.47 12.09
C ALA A 50 -0.71 -17.38 11.01
N GLU A 51 -1.83 -18.05 11.30
CA GLU A 51 -2.46 -18.99 10.34
C GLU A 51 -3.20 -18.24 9.24
N ASP A 52 -3.94 -17.19 9.58
CA ASP A 52 -4.73 -16.43 8.60
C ASP A 52 -3.83 -15.63 7.64
N ILE A 53 -2.79 -14.98 8.15
CA ILE A 53 -1.81 -14.28 7.32
C ILE A 53 -1.06 -15.25 6.41
N SER A 54 -0.66 -16.42 6.93
CA SER A 54 -0.01 -17.47 6.15
C SER A 54 -0.90 -17.93 4.99
N LEU A 55 -2.16 -18.21 5.25
CA LEU A 55 -3.12 -18.63 4.22
C LEU A 55 -3.36 -17.53 3.17
N ILE A 56 -3.50 -16.27 3.61
CA ILE A 56 -3.67 -15.14 2.70
C ILE A 56 -2.43 -14.96 1.83
N ALA A 57 -1.22 -15.03 2.41
CA ALA A 57 0.03 -14.91 1.68
C ALA A 57 0.19 -16.01 0.61
N CYS A 58 -0.10 -17.27 0.98
CA CYS A 58 -0.11 -18.39 0.05
C CYS A 58 -1.13 -18.16 -1.09
N TYR A 59 -2.35 -17.74 -0.74
CA TYR A 59 -3.40 -17.47 -1.73
C TYR A 59 -3.01 -16.37 -2.70
N LEU A 60 -2.46 -15.25 -2.20
CA LEU A 60 -2.03 -14.13 -3.06
C LEU A 60 -0.88 -14.54 -3.98
N SER A 61 0.09 -15.31 -3.48
CA SER A 61 1.19 -15.85 -4.28
C SER A 61 0.68 -16.78 -5.40
N GLU A 62 -0.25 -17.68 -5.09
CA GLU A 62 -0.87 -18.55 -6.07
C GLU A 62 -1.68 -17.75 -7.12
N ARG A 63 -2.43 -16.74 -6.67
CA ARG A 63 -3.19 -15.86 -7.59
C ARG A 63 -2.28 -15.06 -8.50
N LEU A 64 -1.16 -14.56 -8.00
CA LEU A 64 -0.17 -13.83 -8.79
C LEU A 64 0.37 -14.71 -9.93
N SER A 65 0.72 -15.95 -9.65
CA SER A 65 1.19 -16.91 -10.66
C SER A 65 0.14 -17.25 -11.72
N LYS A 66 -1.17 -17.16 -11.40
CA LYS A 66 -2.27 -17.50 -12.30
C LYS A 66 -2.76 -16.37 -13.20
N ILE A 67 -2.39 -15.12 -12.92
CA ILE A 67 -2.79 -14.00 -13.77
C ILE A 67 -1.99 -14.03 -15.08
N PRO A 68 -2.65 -14.08 -16.24
CA PRO A 68 -1.95 -14.03 -17.52
C PRO A 68 -1.20 -12.71 -17.71
N VAL A 69 -0.06 -12.78 -18.35
CA VAL A 69 0.67 -11.60 -18.85
C VAL A 69 -0.10 -11.02 -20.03
N GLY A 70 -0.24 -9.70 -20.08
CA GLY A 70 -0.88 -8.99 -21.19
C GLY A 70 -1.88 -7.94 -20.75
N ASN A 71 -2.30 -7.12 -21.71
CA ASN A 71 -3.19 -5.97 -21.44
C ASN A 71 -4.57 -6.42 -20.96
N ASP A 72 -5.08 -7.53 -21.43
CA ASP A 72 -6.42 -8.03 -21.07
C ASP A 72 -6.53 -8.36 -19.56
N ALA A 73 -5.43 -8.77 -18.94
CA ALA A 73 -5.38 -9.07 -17.51
C ALA A 73 -4.79 -7.93 -16.65
N ALA A 74 -4.43 -6.79 -17.24
CA ALA A 74 -3.80 -5.68 -16.51
C ALA A 74 -4.64 -5.19 -15.33
N SER A 75 -5.95 -5.03 -15.50
CA SER A 75 -6.85 -4.62 -14.42
C SER A 75 -6.91 -5.65 -13.28
N SER A 76 -6.86 -6.94 -13.60
CA SER A 76 -6.82 -8.01 -12.59
C SER A 76 -5.49 -8.01 -11.83
N TYR A 77 -4.37 -7.78 -12.53
CA TYR A 77 -3.05 -7.62 -11.92
C TYR A 77 -3.02 -6.44 -10.97
N HIS A 78 -3.46 -5.25 -11.42
CA HIS A 78 -3.51 -4.05 -10.55
C HIS A 78 -4.32 -4.29 -9.28
N LYS A 79 -5.51 -4.89 -9.39
CA LYS A 79 -6.37 -5.20 -8.23
C LYS A 79 -5.70 -6.18 -7.27
N LEU A 80 -5.04 -7.22 -7.81
CA LEU A 80 -4.30 -8.17 -6.97
C LEU A 80 -3.14 -7.48 -6.25
N MET A 81 -2.38 -6.64 -6.98
CA MET A 81 -1.24 -5.94 -6.40
C MET A 81 -1.62 -4.98 -5.27
N VAL A 82 -2.81 -4.37 -5.29
CA VAL A 82 -3.31 -3.61 -4.13
C VAL A 82 -3.34 -4.50 -2.89
N GLY A 83 -3.96 -5.67 -2.95
CA GLY A 83 -4.04 -6.60 -1.81
C GLY A 83 -2.67 -7.14 -1.38
N VAL A 84 -1.78 -7.44 -2.35
CA VAL A 84 -0.40 -7.86 -2.06
C VAL A 84 0.36 -6.78 -1.32
N LEU A 85 0.30 -5.54 -1.80
CA LEU A 85 1.01 -4.40 -1.20
C LEU A 85 0.45 -4.04 0.18
N GLU A 86 -0.87 -4.12 0.37
CA GLU A 86 -1.50 -3.94 1.69
C GLU A 86 -1.02 -5.01 2.68
N LEU A 87 -1.02 -6.29 2.28
CA LEU A 87 -0.53 -7.36 3.16
C LEU A 87 0.93 -7.19 3.54
N ILE A 88 1.77 -6.79 2.58
CA ILE A 88 3.23 -6.69 2.76
C ILE A 88 3.61 -5.45 3.58
N PHE A 89 3.05 -4.29 3.25
CA PHE A 89 3.52 -3.00 3.73
C PHE A 89 2.68 -2.37 4.84
N TYR A 90 1.50 -2.92 5.19
CA TYR A 90 0.77 -2.42 6.34
C TYR A 90 1.54 -2.72 7.65
N PRO A 91 1.64 -1.78 8.61
CA PRO A 91 1.01 -0.45 8.66
C PRO A 91 1.86 0.69 8.08
N ASN A 92 2.99 0.42 7.46
CA ASN A 92 3.90 1.45 6.94
C ASN A 92 3.28 2.23 5.76
N LEU A 93 2.55 1.54 4.89
CA LEU A 93 1.77 2.15 3.82
C LEU A 93 0.28 1.92 4.08
N THR A 94 -0.51 3.00 3.95
CA THR A 94 -1.94 3.01 4.27
C THR A 94 -2.76 3.70 3.19
N CYS A 95 -4.08 3.61 3.27
CA CYS A 95 -5.03 4.34 2.44
C CYS A 95 -4.77 4.21 0.92
N PRO A 96 -4.70 3.00 0.35
CA PRO A 96 -4.47 2.84 -1.09
C PRO A 96 -5.55 3.52 -1.92
N GLN A 97 -5.12 4.29 -2.92
CA GLN A 97 -5.99 4.89 -3.92
C GLN A 97 -5.59 4.34 -5.28
N VAL A 98 -6.55 3.77 -6.00
CA VAL A 98 -6.35 3.18 -7.32
C VAL A 98 -6.77 4.18 -8.39
N GLU A 99 -6.01 4.23 -9.49
CA GLU A 99 -6.28 5.09 -10.65
C GLU A 99 -6.44 6.57 -10.28
N ARG A 100 -5.61 7.05 -9.34
CA ARG A 100 -5.67 8.42 -8.86
C ARG A 100 -5.32 9.42 -9.97
N GLU A 101 -6.28 10.25 -10.35
CA GLU A 101 -6.05 11.34 -11.27
C GLU A 101 -5.28 12.50 -10.62
N ILE A 102 -4.30 13.03 -11.36
CA ILE A 102 -3.51 14.20 -10.98
C ILE A 102 -3.40 15.18 -12.14
N ASN A 103 -2.97 16.40 -11.85
CA ASN A 103 -2.82 17.47 -12.85
C ASN A 103 -4.11 17.70 -13.69
N GLU A 104 -5.25 17.85 -13.00
CA GLU A 104 -6.57 18.09 -13.64
C GLU A 104 -6.98 16.93 -14.58
N GLY A 105 -6.71 15.68 -14.19
CA GLY A 105 -7.06 14.48 -14.97
C GLY A 105 -6.11 14.18 -16.15
N ARG A 106 -5.07 15.01 -16.37
CA ARG A 106 -4.12 14.79 -17.48
C ARG A 106 -3.14 13.64 -17.26
N LYS A 107 -2.98 13.22 -16.01
CA LYS A 107 -2.13 12.10 -15.62
C LYS A 107 -2.85 11.25 -14.59
N ARG A 108 -2.58 9.95 -14.57
CA ARG A 108 -3.14 8.98 -13.64
C ARG A 108 -2.02 8.15 -13.03
N ILE A 109 -2.13 7.88 -11.74
CA ILE A 109 -1.24 6.99 -10.99
C ILE A 109 -1.99 5.68 -10.80
N ASP A 110 -1.36 4.54 -11.10
CA ASP A 110 -2.03 3.24 -10.98
C ASP A 110 -2.44 2.97 -9.54
N ILE A 111 -1.49 3.08 -8.59
CA ILE A 111 -1.76 2.95 -7.15
C ILE A 111 -0.94 4.00 -6.41
N VAL A 112 -1.50 4.61 -5.39
CA VAL A 112 -0.79 5.50 -4.47
C VAL A 112 -1.16 5.17 -3.03
N PHE A 113 -0.17 5.10 -2.16
CA PHE A 113 -0.34 4.92 -0.72
C PHE A 113 0.12 6.15 0.05
N ASP A 114 -0.52 6.41 1.18
CA ASP A 114 0.00 7.32 2.19
C ASP A 114 1.17 6.64 2.91
N ASN A 115 2.28 7.37 3.09
CA ASN A 115 3.41 6.90 3.87
C ASN A 115 3.18 7.19 5.36
N SER A 116 2.76 6.19 6.10
CA SER A 116 2.51 6.22 7.55
C SER A 116 3.66 5.60 8.35
N ALA A 117 4.80 5.31 7.70
CA ALA A 117 5.91 4.62 8.33
C ALA A 117 6.55 5.45 9.44
N ASN A 118 6.81 4.80 10.57
CA ASN A 118 7.57 5.32 11.71
C ASN A 118 8.92 4.62 11.90
N GLU A 119 9.21 3.61 11.08
CA GLU A 119 10.45 2.85 11.03
C GLU A 119 10.62 2.21 9.64
N GLY A 120 11.73 1.49 9.42
CA GLY A 120 11.98 0.74 8.20
C GLY A 120 12.35 1.60 6.98
N PHE A 121 12.18 1.03 5.80
CA PHE A 121 12.65 1.64 4.55
C PHE A 121 11.99 3.00 4.26
N PHE A 122 10.66 3.06 4.24
CA PHE A 122 9.94 4.28 3.84
C PHE A 122 10.15 5.44 4.82
N TRP A 123 10.25 5.15 6.12
CA TRP A 123 10.64 6.15 7.12
C TRP A 123 12.07 6.64 6.88
N GLY A 124 13.01 5.71 6.67
CA GLY A 124 14.42 6.02 6.47
C GLY A 124 14.66 6.89 5.23
N VAL A 125 13.94 6.63 4.13
CA VAL A 125 14.05 7.47 2.93
C VAL A 125 13.55 8.88 3.19
N HIS A 126 12.43 9.03 3.88
CA HIS A 126 11.83 10.33 4.15
C HIS A 126 12.60 11.12 5.21
N GLN A 127 12.89 10.49 6.35
CA GLN A 127 13.44 11.17 7.52
C GLN A 127 14.97 11.24 7.54
N ILE A 128 15.66 10.18 7.08
CA ILE A 128 17.12 10.11 7.14
C ILE A 128 17.77 10.61 5.85
N ARG A 129 17.23 10.18 4.69
CA ARG A 129 17.80 10.57 3.39
C ARG A 129 17.24 11.89 2.86
N HIS A 130 16.24 12.45 3.54
CA HIS A 130 15.56 13.71 3.19
C HIS A 130 15.05 13.72 1.74
N ILE A 131 14.55 12.58 1.27
CA ILE A 131 13.87 12.46 -0.02
C ILE A 131 12.38 12.52 0.25
N PRO A 132 11.64 13.49 -0.32
CA PRO A 132 10.20 13.58 -0.13
C PRO A 132 9.50 12.26 -0.46
N ALA A 133 8.80 11.71 0.51
CA ALA A 133 8.09 10.42 0.38
C ALA A 133 6.78 10.41 1.18
N GLN A 134 6.02 11.53 1.10
CA GLN A 134 4.71 11.65 1.76
C GLN A 134 3.71 10.63 1.20
N TYR A 135 3.79 10.42 -0.10
CA TYR A 135 3.04 9.39 -0.81
C TYR A 135 4.01 8.49 -1.57
N ILE A 136 3.70 7.21 -1.62
CA ILE A 136 4.44 6.22 -2.42
C ILE A 136 3.61 5.92 -3.66
N MET A 137 4.17 6.25 -4.82
CA MET A 137 3.52 6.06 -6.11
C MET A 137 3.95 4.75 -6.73
N ILE A 138 3.00 4.04 -7.29
CA ILE A 138 3.23 2.70 -7.81
C ILE A 138 2.68 2.63 -9.23
N GLU A 139 3.52 2.16 -10.13
CA GLU A 139 3.17 1.87 -11.51
C GLU A 139 3.25 0.36 -11.73
N CYS A 140 2.20 -0.23 -12.29
CA CYS A 140 2.07 -1.67 -12.50
C CYS A 140 2.17 -2.00 -14.00
N LYS A 141 3.04 -2.92 -14.36
CA LYS A 141 3.28 -3.35 -15.74
C LYS A 141 3.02 -4.84 -15.90
N ASN A 142 1.82 -5.18 -16.43
CA ASN A 142 1.40 -6.56 -16.68
C ASN A 142 1.69 -6.99 -18.12
N TYR A 143 2.92 -6.85 -18.57
CA TYR A 143 3.31 -7.35 -19.89
C TYR A 143 4.69 -8.04 -19.87
N GLY A 144 4.88 -8.97 -20.81
CA GLY A 144 6.11 -9.77 -20.92
C GLY A 144 7.17 -9.18 -21.84
N ARG A 145 7.06 -7.90 -22.20
CA ARG A 145 8.11 -7.20 -22.94
C ARG A 145 9.07 -6.51 -21.98
N GLU A 146 10.25 -6.18 -22.47
CA GLU A 146 11.23 -5.45 -21.69
C GLU A 146 10.64 -4.12 -21.16
N VAL A 147 10.79 -3.90 -19.84
CA VAL A 147 10.46 -2.64 -19.19
C VAL A 147 11.59 -1.65 -19.43
N GLY A 148 11.25 -0.48 -19.92
CA GLY A 148 12.24 0.45 -20.43
C GLY A 148 12.13 1.87 -19.89
N ASN A 149 12.81 2.79 -20.60
CA ASN A 149 12.75 4.22 -20.31
C ASN A 149 11.31 4.76 -20.22
N PRO A 150 10.38 4.39 -21.12
CA PRO A 150 9.03 4.95 -21.06
C PRO A 150 8.31 4.68 -19.75
N GLU A 151 8.52 3.51 -19.14
CA GLU A 151 7.86 3.13 -17.89
C GLU A 151 8.47 3.87 -16.69
N VAL A 152 9.80 4.01 -16.67
CA VAL A 152 10.51 4.80 -15.63
C VAL A 152 10.17 6.28 -15.77
N ASP A 153 10.18 6.83 -17.00
CA ASP A 153 9.77 8.21 -17.29
C ASP A 153 8.31 8.47 -16.87
N GLN A 154 7.44 7.49 -17.10
CA GLN A 154 6.03 7.57 -16.72
C GLN A 154 5.90 7.74 -15.23
N LEU A 155 6.57 6.92 -14.42
CA LEU A 155 6.52 7.00 -12.95
C LEU A 155 7.17 8.29 -12.44
N SER A 156 8.37 8.67 -12.94
CA SER A 156 9.00 9.95 -12.63
C SER A 156 8.09 11.14 -12.94
N GLY A 157 7.37 11.09 -14.05
CA GLY A 157 6.40 12.11 -14.41
C GLY A 157 5.20 12.27 -13.44
N ARG A 158 5.04 11.37 -12.47
CA ARG A 158 4.04 11.45 -11.40
C ARG A 158 4.58 12.13 -10.15
N PHE A 159 5.89 12.15 -9.96
CA PHE A 159 6.54 12.74 -8.81
C PHE A 159 6.37 14.26 -8.73
N GLY A 160 6.64 14.81 -7.57
CA GLY A 160 6.61 16.25 -7.33
C GLY A 160 6.89 16.56 -5.86
N ALA A 161 7.37 17.76 -5.59
CA ALA A 161 7.78 18.20 -4.25
C ALA A 161 6.69 17.98 -3.17
N ASN A 162 5.42 18.18 -3.54
CA ASN A 162 4.29 18.04 -2.62
C ASN A 162 3.71 16.62 -2.58
N ARG A 163 4.10 15.75 -3.49
CA ARG A 163 3.57 14.37 -3.57
C ARG A 163 4.59 13.34 -3.12
N GLY A 164 5.84 13.58 -3.38
CA GLY A 164 6.93 12.66 -3.09
C GLY A 164 7.77 12.38 -4.34
N GLN A 165 8.94 11.79 -4.09
CA GLN A 165 9.95 11.46 -5.10
C GLN A 165 10.37 9.98 -4.97
N VAL A 166 9.50 9.15 -4.42
CA VAL A 166 9.73 7.72 -4.21
C VAL A 166 8.58 6.93 -4.84
N GLY A 167 8.91 5.92 -5.60
CA GLY A 167 7.92 5.04 -6.19
C GLY A 167 8.42 3.62 -6.43
N LEU A 168 7.46 2.71 -6.63
CA LEU A 168 7.70 1.31 -6.96
C LEU A 168 7.25 1.06 -8.40
N LEU A 169 8.10 0.43 -9.20
CA LEU A 169 7.78 -0.01 -10.55
C LEU A 169 7.61 -1.53 -10.51
N LEU A 170 6.36 -1.99 -10.58
CA LEU A 170 6.01 -3.40 -10.50
C LEU A 170 5.98 -4.03 -11.90
N CYS A 171 6.80 -5.03 -12.10
CA CYS A 171 6.94 -5.74 -13.38
C CYS A 171 6.69 -7.22 -13.17
N ARG A 172 6.13 -7.90 -14.17
CA ARG A 172 5.99 -9.37 -14.14
C ARG A 172 7.35 -10.07 -14.15
N SER A 173 8.20 -9.64 -15.06
CA SER A 173 9.57 -10.08 -15.20
C SER A 173 10.37 -9.01 -15.96
N VAL A 174 11.69 -9.05 -15.85
CA VAL A 174 12.60 -8.16 -16.57
C VAL A 174 13.74 -8.99 -17.17
N GLU A 175 13.94 -8.91 -18.48
CA GLU A 175 15.01 -9.67 -19.17
C GLU A 175 16.40 -9.16 -18.80
N ASN A 176 16.56 -7.84 -18.72
CA ASN A 176 17.83 -7.20 -18.36
C ASN A 176 17.63 -6.26 -17.17
N PHE A 177 17.73 -6.83 -15.97
CA PHE A 177 17.48 -6.12 -14.73
C PHE A 177 18.55 -5.04 -14.48
N ASP A 178 19.82 -5.29 -14.81
CA ASP A 178 20.91 -4.32 -14.63
C ASP A 178 20.67 -3.07 -15.47
N ARG A 179 20.21 -3.23 -16.70
CA ARG A 179 19.84 -2.11 -17.57
C ARG A 179 18.67 -1.29 -17.00
N LEU A 180 17.69 -1.94 -16.36
CA LEU A 180 16.59 -1.24 -15.68
C LEU A 180 17.12 -0.47 -14.47
N LEU A 181 18.02 -1.07 -13.69
CA LEU A 181 18.68 -0.38 -12.57
C LEU A 181 19.49 0.84 -13.02
N ASP A 182 20.24 0.74 -14.13
CA ASP A 182 20.99 1.88 -14.67
C ASP A 182 20.08 3.07 -14.96
N ARG A 183 18.90 2.83 -15.51
CA ARG A 183 17.89 3.88 -15.74
C ARG A 183 17.38 4.50 -14.43
N CYS A 184 17.12 3.67 -13.40
CA CYS A 184 16.74 4.16 -12.09
C CYS A 184 17.85 4.99 -11.44
N ARG A 185 19.13 4.62 -11.66
CA ARG A 185 20.32 5.37 -11.22
C ARG A 185 20.40 6.74 -11.87
N ASP A 186 20.11 6.83 -13.17
CA ASP A 186 20.11 8.11 -13.89
C ASP A 186 19.07 9.07 -13.29
N PHE A 187 17.85 8.60 -13.02
CA PHE A 187 16.83 9.42 -12.35
C PHE A 187 17.25 9.85 -10.95
N TYR A 188 17.89 8.98 -10.19
CA TYR A 188 18.41 9.36 -8.88
C TYR A 188 19.49 10.43 -8.96
N ARG A 189 20.45 10.30 -9.90
CA ARG A 189 21.53 11.28 -10.11
C ARG A 189 20.99 12.62 -10.56
N ASP A 190 20.06 12.62 -11.50
CA ASP A 190 19.56 13.85 -12.12
C ASP A 190 18.56 14.60 -11.24
N LYS A 191 17.68 13.87 -10.54
CA LYS A 191 16.52 14.46 -9.87
C LYS A 191 16.38 14.06 -8.39
N ARG A 192 17.24 13.19 -7.88
CA ARG A 192 17.12 12.55 -6.57
C ARG A 192 15.80 11.79 -6.38
N GLU A 193 15.22 11.30 -7.45
CA GLU A 193 14.04 10.45 -7.44
C GLU A 193 14.44 8.99 -7.24
N ILE A 194 13.78 8.28 -6.33
CA ILE A 194 14.01 6.85 -6.10
C ILE A 194 12.88 6.06 -6.75
N ILE A 195 13.20 5.31 -7.78
CA ILE A 195 12.30 4.35 -8.44
C ILE A 195 12.85 2.96 -8.18
N ILE A 196 12.10 2.15 -7.43
CA ILE A 196 12.51 0.79 -7.07
C ILE A 196 11.76 -0.20 -7.97
N PRO A 197 12.43 -0.89 -8.87
CA PRO A 197 11.83 -1.96 -9.64
C PRO A 197 11.67 -3.21 -8.78
N LEU A 198 10.48 -3.82 -8.83
CA LEU A 198 10.15 -5.10 -8.18
C LEU A 198 9.51 -6.02 -9.21
N THR A 199 9.85 -7.30 -9.14
CA THR A 199 9.32 -8.34 -10.02
C THR A 199 8.37 -9.28 -9.26
N ASP A 200 7.66 -10.12 -9.99
CA ASP A 200 6.84 -11.16 -9.38
C ASP A 200 7.67 -12.08 -8.47
N ASP A 201 8.94 -12.34 -8.82
CA ASP A 201 9.84 -13.16 -7.99
C ASP A 201 10.13 -12.51 -6.63
N ASP A 202 10.33 -11.18 -6.58
CA ASP A 202 10.48 -10.44 -5.33
C ASP A 202 9.22 -10.59 -4.46
N PHE A 203 8.02 -10.48 -5.05
CA PHE A 203 6.76 -10.66 -4.33
C PHE A 203 6.56 -12.09 -3.85
N HIS A 204 6.93 -13.10 -4.66
CA HIS A 204 6.88 -14.50 -4.24
C HIS A 204 7.82 -14.78 -3.05
N GLU A 205 9.03 -14.21 -3.04
CA GLU A 205 9.96 -14.32 -1.91
C GLU A 205 9.34 -13.72 -0.64
N ILE A 206 8.83 -12.48 -0.71
CA ILE A 206 8.24 -11.79 0.43
C ILE A 206 6.99 -12.53 0.94
N LEU A 207 6.09 -12.92 0.05
CA LEU A 207 4.85 -13.64 0.41
C LEU A 207 5.15 -15.01 1.03
N ARG A 208 6.17 -15.72 0.54
CA ARG A 208 6.64 -16.98 1.14
C ARG A 208 7.15 -16.74 2.56
N ALA A 209 7.98 -15.73 2.78
CA ALA A 209 8.48 -15.40 4.12
C ALA A 209 7.32 -15.06 5.08
N ARG A 210 6.30 -14.34 4.61
CA ARG A 210 5.07 -14.08 5.37
C ARG A 210 4.29 -15.36 5.68
N SER A 211 4.20 -16.28 4.73
CA SER A 211 3.51 -17.56 4.95
C SER A 211 4.23 -18.48 5.93
N GLU A 212 5.55 -18.39 6.01
CA GLU A 212 6.40 -19.15 6.91
C GLU A 212 6.58 -18.46 8.28
N ASN A 213 5.91 -17.32 8.52
CA ASN A 213 6.05 -16.50 9.72
C ASN A 213 7.51 -16.12 10.06
N VAL A 214 8.31 -15.88 9.04
CA VAL A 214 9.68 -15.41 9.21
C VAL A 214 9.62 -14.01 9.82
N SER A 215 10.28 -13.83 10.96
CA SER A 215 10.26 -12.58 11.73
C SER A 215 11.07 -11.45 11.07
N ASP A 216 11.94 -11.77 10.12
CA ASP A 216 12.73 -10.78 9.40
C ASP A 216 11.85 -10.00 8.44
N ARG A 217 12.03 -8.69 8.43
CA ARG A 217 11.35 -7.79 7.48
C ARG A 217 11.97 -7.93 6.08
N ILE A 218 11.65 -9.02 5.41
CA ILE A 218 12.18 -9.33 4.07
C ILE A 218 11.86 -8.19 3.09
N GLU A 219 10.65 -7.63 3.18
CA GLU A 219 10.23 -6.49 2.36
C GLU A 219 11.14 -5.26 2.53
N ASP A 220 11.51 -4.92 3.76
CA ASP A 220 12.42 -3.81 4.03
C ASP A 220 13.82 -4.11 3.49
N ARG A 221 14.30 -5.34 3.61
CA ARG A 221 15.60 -5.78 3.08
C ARG A 221 15.62 -5.66 1.56
N VAL A 222 14.62 -6.19 0.87
CA VAL A 222 14.51 -6.12 -0.60
C VAL A 222 14.53 -4.66 -1.07
N LEU A 223 13.74 -3.80 -0.43
CA LEU A 223 13.70 -2.38 -0.78
C LEU A 223 15.02 -1.66 -0.49
N GLN A 224 15.67 -1.96 0.64
CA GLN A 224 16.95 -1.34 1.03
C GLN A 224 18.08 -1.75 0.09
N ASP A 225 18.16 -3.03 -0.28
CA ASP A 225 19.19 -3.54 -1.18
C ASP A 225 19.02 -2.93 -2.59
N ARG A 226 17.80 -2.89 -3.13
CA ARG A 226 17.50 -2.21 -4.39
C ARG A 226 17.84 -0.71 -4.35
N ALA A 227 17.44 -0.04 -3.27
CA ALA A 227 17.76 1.39 -3.10
C ALA A 227 19.27 1.63 -2.98
N ARG A 228 20.01 0.72 -2.34
CA ARG A 228 21.47 0.80 -2.24
C ARG A 228 22.11 0.64 -3.61
N ASP A 229 21.67 -0.32 -4.42
CA ASP A 229 22.14 -0.54 -5.79
C ASP A 229 21.90 0.68 -6.69
N ILE A 230 20.84 1.46 -6.43
CA ILE A 230 20.53 2.68 -7.16
C ILE A 230 21.36 3.86 -6.68
N VAL A 231 21.52 4.01 -5.37
CA VAL A 231 22.10 5.23 -4.76
C VAL A 231 23.64 5.19 -4.73
N MET A 232 24.23 4.00 -4.60
CA MET A 232 25.68 3.81 -4.38
C MET A 232 26.48 3.52 -5.67
N ALA A 233 25.82 3.44 -6.80
CA ALA A 233 26.47 3.14 -8.09
C ALA A 233 27.06 4.37 -8.77
#